data_d0526f4e63afaff4b618962402ff6d8a
#
_entry.id   d0526f4e63afaff4b618962402ff6d8a
#
_cell.length_a   1.000
_cell.length_b   1.000
_cell.length_c   1.000
_cell.angle_alpha   90.00
_cell.angle_beta   90.00
_cell.angle_gamma   90.00
#
_symmetry.space_group_name_H-M   'P 1'
#
loop_
_entity.id
_entity.type
_entity.pdbx_description
1 polymer ?
#
loop_
_entity_poly.entity_id
_entity_poly.type
_entity_poly.pdbx_seq_one_letter_code
_entity_poly.pdbx_strand_id
1 'polypeptide(L)'
;MKRYENRSGHGGVTGYEILPDSIVLEFNDKDEYLYDYSKPGREQVEQMKILAERGEGLTTYVNQHVRDNYRKKLNKKASHF
;
A
#
# COMPACT_ATOMS: atom_id res chain seq x y z
N MET A 1 -11.41 -3.27 2.93
CA MET A 1 -10.30 -2.37 2.61
C MET A 1 -10.80 -0.95 2.47
N LYS A 2 -10.08 -0.01 3.06
CA LYS A 2 -10.50 1.38 2.99
C LYS A 2 -10.03 2.02 1.70
N ARG A 3 -10.79 2.98 1.22
CA ARG A 3 -10.39 3.68 0.02
C ARG A 3 -9.38 4.76 0.35
N TYR A 4 -8.33 4.86 -0.43
CA TYR A 4 -7.32 5.90 -0.24
C TYR A 4 -7.84 7.18 -0.88
N GLU A 5 -7.86 8.27 -0.12
CA GLU A 5 -8.41 9.53 -0.62
C GLU A 5 -7.63 10.15 -1.74
N ASN A 6 -6.33 9.98 -1.73
CA ASN A 6 -5.47 10.48 -2.81
C ASN A 6 -5.67 11.98 -3.05
N ARG A 7 -5.53 12.75 -2.00
CA ARG A 7 -5.74 14.20 -2.09
C ARG A 7 -4.84 14.92 -3.06
N SER A 8 -3.62 14.42 -3.25
CA SER A 8 -2.71 15.07 -4.17
C SER A 8 -3.04 14.75 -5.62
N GLY A 9 -3.94 13.83 -5.88
CA GLY A 9 -4.38 13.56 -7.24
C GLY A 9 -3.48 12.71 -8.09
N HIS A 10 -2.40 12.20 -7.53
CA HIS A 10 -1.52 11.32 -8.30
C HIS A 10 -2.10 9.91 -8.33
N GLY A 11 -2.00 9.25 -9.45
CA GLY A 11 -2.51 7.91 -9.58
C GLY A 11 -1.68 6.92 -8.79
N GLY A 12 -2.12 5.67 -8.76
CA GLY A 12 -1.39 4.60 -8.09
C GLY A 12 -2.21 3.96 -7.00
N VAL A 13 -1.96 4.32 -5.75
CA VAL A 13 -2.66 3.70 -4.63
C VAL A 13 -4.12 4.09 -4.62
N THR A 14 -5.01 3.10 -4.59
CA THR A 14 -6.44 3.35 -4.58
C THR A 14 -7.11 2.86 -3.30
N GLY A 15 -6.45 1.99 -2.54
CA GLY A 15 -7.04 1.50 -1.29
C GLY A 15 -5.96 0.98 -0.36
N TYR A 16 -6.33 0.75 0.89
CA TYR A 16 -5.38 0.24 1.87
C TYR A 16 -6.09 -0.46 3.01
N GLU A 17 -5.34 -1.32 3.69
CA GLU A 17 -5.83 -1.98 4.88
C GLU A 17 -4.70 -2.02 5.91
N ILE A 18 -4.94 -1.49 7.09
CA ILE A 18 -3.92 -1.44 8.14
C ILE A 18 -4.06 -2.63 9.08
N LEU A 19 -2.95 -3.32 9.30
CA LEU A 19 -2.89 -4.47 10.20
C LEU A 19 -1.84 -4.14 11.27
N PRO A 20 -1.79 -4.90 12.36
CA PRO A 20 -0.86 -4.55 13.45
C PRO A 20 0.59 -4.35 13.03
N ASP A 21 1.11 -5.23 12.21
CA ASP A 21 2.51 -5.14 11.79
C ASP A 21 2.67 -5.09 10.28
N SER A 22 1.64 -4.65 9.58
CA SER A 22 1.73 -4.63 8.13
C SER A 22 0.68 -3.68 7.55
N ILE A 23 0.75 -3.48 6.25
CA ILE A 23 -0.24 -2.71 5.53
C ILE A 23 -0.40 -3.35 4.15
N VAL A 24 -1.64 -3.43 3.69
CA VAL A 24 -1.91 -3.89 2.34
C VAL A 24 -2.28 -2.67 1.52
N LEU A 25 -1.69 -2.54 0.35
CA LEU A 25 -2.01 -1.44 -0.56
C LEU A 25 -2.60 -1.99 -1.84
N GLU A 26 -3.64 -1.32 -2.33
CA GLU A 26 -4.26 -1.66 -3.59
C GLU A 26 -3.86 -0.59 -4.60
N PHE A 27 -3.45 -1.03 -5.78
CA PHE A 27 -3.06 -0.11 -6.86
C PHE A 27 -4.00 -0.24 -8.04
N ASN A 28 -4.43 0.88 -8.55
CA ASN A 28 -5.25 0.95 -9.77
C ASN A 28 -6.51 0.09 -9.70
N ASP A 29 -7.08 0.01 -8.50
CA ASP A 29 -8.30 -0.76 -8.25
C ASP A 29 -8.15 -2.24 -8.62
N LYS A 30 -6.93 -2.74 -8.59
CA LYS A 30 -6.69 -4.08 -9.08
C LYS A 30 -5.68 -4.89 -8.27
N ASP A 31 -4.44 -4.47 -8.27
CA ASP A 31 -3.38 -5.25 -7.65
C ASP A 31 -3.20 -4.91 -6.18
N GLU A 32 -3.02 -5.93 -5.36
CA GLU A 32 -2.83 -5.74 -3.92
C GLU A 32 -1.47 -6.28 -3.51
N TYR A 33 -0.78 -5.54 -2.67
CA TYR A 33 0.54 -5.92 -2.18
C TYR A 33 0.62 -5.79 -0.67
N LEU A 34 1.31 -6.73 -0.04
CA LEU A 34 1.50 -6.73 1.40
C LEU A 34 2.90 -6.23 1.74
N TYR A 35 2.97 -5.24 2.64
CA TYR A 35 4.23 -4.70 3.14
C TYR A 35 4.24 -4.92 4.64
N ASP A 36 5.28 -5.56 5.16
CA ASP A 36 5.31 -5.82 6.60
C ASP A 36 6.66 -5.46 7.21
N TYR A 37 6.82 -5.74 8.50
CA TYR A 37 8.01 -5.36 9.21
C TYR A 37 9.26 -6.08 8.73
N SER A 38 9.10 -7.22 8.07
CA SER A 38 10.26 -7.90 7.54
C SER A 38 10.62 -7.39 6.15
N LYS A 39 9.65 -6.78 5.44
CA LYS A 39 9.92 -6.25 4.12
C LYS A 39 8.81 -5.28 3.72
N PRO A 40 9.07 -4.01 3.63
CA PRO A 40 10.37 -3.31 3.61
C PRO A 40 10.91 -2.98 4.99
N GLY A 41 10.15 -3.23 6.05
CA GLY A 41 10.60 -2.95 7.37
C GLY A 41 9.63 -2.08 8.13
N ARG A 42 9.76 -2.07 9.45
CA ARG A 42 8.84 -1.37 10.32
C ARG A 42 8.73 0.11 10.06
N GLU A 43 9.85 0.77 9.86
CA GLU A 43 9.85 2.20 9.67
C GLU A 43 9.03 2.61 8.46
N GLN A 44 9.22 1.91 7.36
CA GLN A 44 8.49 2.21 6.14
C GLN A 44 7.00 1.86 6.28
N VAL A 45 6.71 0.75 6.92
CA VAL A 45 5.32 0.33 7.09
C VAL A 45 4.56 1.35 7.94
N GLU A 46 5.16 1.79 9.05
CA GLU A 46 4.48 2.73 9.92
C GLU A 46 4.29 4.08 9.25
N GLN A 47 5.25 4.51 8.45
CA GLN A 47 5.12 5.75 7.71
C GLN A 47 3.99 5.64 6.67
N MET A 48 3.91 4.50 6.00
CA MET A 48 2.85 4.29 5.02
C MET A 48 1.47 4.32 5.67
N LYS A 49 1.36 3.81 6.90
CA LYS A 49 0.10 3.84 7.61
C LYS A 49 -0.35 5.27 7.87
N ILE A 50 0.59 6.12 8.27
CA ILE A 50 0.29 7.51 8.54
C ILE A 50 -0.18 8.21 7.26
N LEU A 51 0.53 8.00 6.17
CA LEU A 51 0.18 8.65 4.91
C LEU A 51 -1.14 8.15 4.35
N ALA A 52 -1.40 6.85 4.54
CA ALA A 52 -2.67 6.28 4.08
C ALA A 52 -3.84 6.95 4.79
N GLU A 53 -3.72 7.13 6.10
CA GLU A 53 -4.79 7.74 6.86
C GLU A 53 -4.93 9.23 6.59
N ARG A 54 -3.85 9.88 6.23
CA ARG A 54 -3.90 11.30 5.87
C ARG A 54 -4.53 11.50 4.49
N GLY A 55 -4.50 10.49 3.66
CA GLY A 55 -5.09 10.58 2.34
C GLY A 55 -4.25 11.31 1.32
N GLU A 56 -2.96 11.50 1.59
CA GLU A 56 -2.09 12.15 0.63
C GLU A 56 -0.65 11.76 0.83
N GLY A 57 0.12 11.78 -0.25
CA GLY A 57 1.55 11.50 -0.18
C GLY A 57 1.94 10.04 -0.21
N LEU A 58 0.99 9.13 -0.15
CA LEU A 58 1.32 7.72 -0.08
C LEU A 58 1.90 7.20 -1.39
N THR A 59 1.29 7.53 -2.51
CA THR A 59 1.78 7.05 -3.79
C THR A 59 3.22 7.53 -4.03
N THR A 60 3.48 8.79 -3.74
CA THR A 60 4.83 9.33 -3.90
C THR A 60 5.83 8.64 -2.99
N TYR A 61 5.42 8.40 -1.74
CA TYR A 61 6.30 7.75 -0.78
C TYR A 61 6.65 6.33 -1.25
N VAL A 62 5.65 5.60 -1.71
CA VAL A 62 5.88 4.25 -2.19
C VAL A 62 6.84 4.27 -3.38
N ASN A 63 6.62 5.17 -4.33
CA ASN A 63 7.47 5.24 -5.50
C ASN A 63 8.90 5.64 -5.18
N GLN A 64 9.10 6.45 -4.16
CA GLN A 64 10.44 6.92 -3.82
C GLN A 64 11.18 6.04 -2.82
N HIS A 65 10.47 5.40 -1.93
CA HIS A 65 11.11 4.70 -0.82
C HIS A 65 10.94 3.18 -0.77
N VAL A 66 9.85 2.67 -1.24
CA VAL A 66 9.64 1.23 -1.14
C VAL A 66 9.49 0.53 -2.49
N ARG A 67 8.90 1.22 -3.46
CA ARG A 67 8.76 0.66 -4.80
C ARG A 67 8.22 -0.77 -4.75
N ASP A 68 8.95 -1.72 -5.28
CA ASP A 68 8.50 -3.10 -5.29
C ASP A 68 9.09 -3.92 -4.15
N ASN A 69 9.52 -3.25 -3.09
CA ASN A 69 10.06 -3.95 -1.94
C ASN A 69 8.94 -4.38 -1.00
N TYR A 70 8.02 -5.19 -1.49
CA TYR A 70 6.89 -5.69 -0.71
C TYR A 70 7.14 -7.12 -0.29
N ARG A 71 6.39 -7.56 0.73
CA ARG A 71 6.53 -8.91 1.23
C ARG A 71 5.98 -9.91 0.22
N LYS A 72 4.80 -9.63 -0.34
CA LYS A 72 4.23 -10.49 -1.36
C LYS A 72 3.08 -9.80 -2.06
N LYS A 73 2.78 -10.26 -3.25
CA LYS A 73 1.65 -9.76 -4.01
C LYS A 73 0.45 -10.62 -3.70
N LEU A 74 -0.65 -9.97 -3.34
CA LEU A 74 -1.88 -10.67 -3.01
C LEU A 74 -2.85 -10.55 -4.16
N ASN A 75 -2.74 -11.38 -5.13
CA ASN A 75 -3.55 -11.22 -6.30
C ASN A 75 -4.70 -12.20 -6.33
N LYS A 76 -5.65 -11.98 -5.49
CA LYS A 76 -6.77 -12.87 -5.35
C LYS A 76 -7.58 -13.12 -6.56
N LYS A 77 -7.68 -12.17 -7.42
CA LYS A 77 -8.48 -12.34 -8.55
C LYS A 77 -8.00 -13.32 -9.51
N ALA A 78 -6.81 -13.57 -9.55
CA ALA A 78 -6.20 -14.47 -10.49
C ALA A 78 -6.79 -15.81 -10.45
N SER A 79 -7.34 -16.12 -9.47
CA SER A 79 -7.88 -17.43 -9.43
C SER A 79 -9.06 -17.59 -10.35
N HIS A 80 -9.23 -17.78 -10.71
CA HIS A 80 -9.93 -18.26 -11.16
C HIS A 80 -10.24 -18.79 -12.03
N PHE A 81 -10.34 -19.13 -12.22
CA PHE A 81 -10.61 -19.58 -12.77
C PHE A 81 -10.83 -19.98 -13.13
#